data_dc8bdc7c5155711f318bdf0e48c811d2
#
_entry.id   dc8bdc7c5155711f318bdf0e48c811d2
#
_cell.length_a   1.000
_cell.length_b   1.000
_cell.length_c   1.000
_cell.angle_alpha   90.00
_cell.angle_beta   90.00
_cell.angle_gamma   90.00
#
_symmetry.space_group_name_H-M   'P 1'
#
loop_
_entity.id
_entity.type
_entity.pdbx_description
1 polymer ?
#
loop_
_entity_poly.entity_id
_entity_poly.type
_entity_poly.pdbx_seq_one_letter_code
_entity_poly.pdbx_strand_id
1 'polypeptide(L)'
;FMGLVGSEMCIRDRLPVALLLSGIFAGLVGVVFGLPAIRIKGFYLLVSTLAAQYFVWWFFNSYAWFLNYESSGVVAIAPKFYDYWGLGNLLGVDMQGYPARYLLALVVCIGLSYFAKNLLRSNTGRNFMSVRDRDIAASVMGISVPRAKLLAFFISCFYCGVAGGIYSFLYIGNVDLMIYEVDRSFTILFMLIIGGLGSISGSWLGAIFVYEFPIVFTWVGDFIFQGAF
;
A
#
# COMPACT_ATOMS: atom_id res chain seq x y z
N PHE A 1 11.15 0.01 -12.21
CA PHE A 1 10.89 -1.38 -11.79
C PHE A 1 9.84 -2.03 -12.70
N MET A 2 8.84 -1.28 -13.09
CA MET A 2 7.88 -1.70 -14.12
C MET A 2 8.55 -1.92 -15.47
N GLY A 3 9.61 -1.21 -15.82
CA GLY A 3 10.39 -1.45 -17.04
C GLY A 3 11.16 -2.78 -17.06
N LEU A 4 11.63 -3.28 -15.90
CA LEU A 4 12.19 -4.62 -15.75
C LEU A 4 11.11 -5.71 -15.78
N VAL A 5 9.90 -5.38 -15.36
CA VAL A 5 8.71 -6.21 -15.41
C VAL A 5 8.02 -6.09 -16.78
N GLY A 6 8.28 -5.00 -17.51
CA GLY A 6 7.78 -4.72 -18.85
C GLY A 6 8.54 -5.40 -20.00
N SER A 7 9.58 -6.19 -19.73
CA SER A 7 10.09 -7.13 -20.73
C SER A 7 9.07 -8.27 -20.91
N GLU A 8 8.18 -7.97 -21.65
CA GLU A 8 7.11 -8.47 -22.53
C GLU A 8 6.67 -9.94 -22.42
N MET A 9 7.31 -10.86 -21.69
CA MET A 9 6.99 -12.27 -21.91
C MET A 9 6.60 -13.13 -20.71
N CYS A 10 6.90 -12.77 -19.45
CA CYS A 10 6.65 -13.71 -18.34
C CYS A 10 5.72 -13.22 -17.23
N ILE A 11 5.48 -11.90 -17.12
CA ILE A 11 4.72 -11.33 -15.99
C ILE A 11 3.35 -10.82 -16.45
N ARG A 12 3.17 -10.67 -17.76
CA ARG A 12 1.94 -10.18 -18.41
C ARG A 12 0.70 -11.03 -18.13
N ASP A 13 0.89 -12.29 -17.71
CA ASP A 13 -0.18 -13.27 -17.63
C ASP A 13 -0.62 -13.64 -16.19
N ARG A 14 0.03 -13.12 -15.13
CA ARG A 14 -0.28 -13.53 -13.74
C ARG A 14 -0.32 -12.36 -12.77
N LEU A 15 -1.43 -11.68 -12.69
CA LEU A 15 -1.68 -10.57 -11.75
C LEU A 15 -1.27 -10.88 -10.30
N PRO A 16 -1.55 -12.06 -9.69
CA PRO A 16 -1.09 -12.32 -8.33
C PRO A 16 0.43 -12.45 -8.20
N VAL A 17 1.11 -12.93 -9.23
CA VAL A 17 2.57 -12.98 -9.23
C VAL A 17 3.15 -11.56 -9.27
N ALA A 18 2.58 -10.68 -10.08
CA ALA A 18 2.98 -9.28 -10.14
C ALA A 18 2.74 -8.56 -8.80
N LEU A 19 1.60 -8.80 -8.14
CA LEU A 19 1.30 -8.25 -6.82
C LEU A 19 2.25 -8.76 -5.73
N LEU A 20 2.57 -10.05 -5.73
CA LEU A 20 3.54 -10.61 -4.78
C LEU A 20 4.95 -10.05 -5.01
N LEU A 21 5.38 -9.96 -6.28
CA LEU A 21 6.69 -9.39 -6.62
C LEU A 21 6.78 -7.91 -6.26
N SER A 22 5.74 -7.11 -6.50
CA SER A 22 5.70 -5.70 -6.10
C SER A 22 5.81 -5.56 -4.57
N GLY A 23 5.12 -6.41 -3.81
CA GLY A 23 5.22 -6.46 -2.36
C GLY A 23 6.62 -6.84 -1.86
N ILE A 24 7.20 -7.91 -2.41
CA ILE A 24 8.55 -8.37 -2.02
C ILE A 24 9.59 -7.28 -2.32
N PHE A 25 9.52 -6.68 -3.49
CA PHE A 25 10.45 -5.63 -3.86
C PHE A 25 10.31 -4.38 -2.99
N ALA A 26 9.09 -3.92 -2.76
CA ALA A 26 8.83 -2.82 -1.83
C ALA A 26 9.32 -3.15 -0.41
N GLY A 27 9.15 -4.40 0.03
CA GLY A 27 9.68 -4.89 1.31
C GLY A 27 11.20 -4.82 1.38
N LEU A 28 11.91 -5.23 0.33
CA LEU A 28 13.37 -5.15 0.26
C LEU A 28 13.87 -3.71 0.30
N VAL A 29 13.26 -2.80 -0.48
CA VAL A 29 13.55 -1.37 -0.43
C VAL A 29 13.29 -0.82 0.98
N GLY A 30 12.19 -1.22 1.61
CA GLY A 30 11.86 -0.87 2.99
C GLY A 30 12.93 -1.31 4.00
N VAL A 31 13.55 -2.47 3.82
CA VAL A 31 14.66 -2.93 4.67
C VAL A 31 15.89 -2.03 4.49
N VAL A 32 16.22 -1.67 3.25
CA VAL A 32 17.37 -0.79 2.95
C VAL A 32 17.24 0.56 3.67
N PHE A 33 16.06 1.20 3.58
CA PHE A 33 15.78 2.46 4.28
C PHE A 33 15.51 2.26 5.78
N GLY A 34 15.06 1.08 6.18
CA GLY A 34 14.86 0.70 7.57
C GLY A 34 16.17 0.54 8.36
N LEU A 35 17.28 0.15 7.71
CA LEU A 35 18.57 -0.01 8.37
C LEU A 35 19.06 1.26 9.09
N PRO A 36 19.14 2.45 8.46
CA PRO A 36 19.48 3.69 9.17
C PRO A 36 18.41 4.07 10.19
N ALA A 37 17.13 3.80 9.91
CA ALA A 37 16.00 4.16 10.75
C ALA A 37 16.00 3.43 12.12
N ILE A 38 16.63 2.24 12.24
CA ILE A 38 16.72 1.50 13.50
C ILE A 38 17.47 2.30 14.58
N ARG A 39 18.48 3.06 14.17
CA ARG A 39 19.32 3.84 15.09
C ARG A 39 18.65 5.14 15.54
N ILE A 40 17.60 5.55 14.86
CA ILE A 40 16.90 6.82 15.07
C ILE A 40 15.65 6.55 15.91
N LYS A 41 15.37 7.41 16.89
CA LYS A 41 14.21 7.29 17.78
C LYS A 41 13.34 8.54 17.71
N GLY A 42 12.03 8.35 17.94
CA GLY A 42 11.08 9.44 18.07
C GLY A 42 10.84 10.24 16.80
N PHE A 43 10.77 11.55 16.90
CA PHE A 43 10.43 12.47 15.81
C PHE A 43 11.40 12.40 14.62
N TYR A 44 12.68 12.16 14.86
CA TYR A 44 13.68 12.02 13.79
C TYR A 44 13.41 10.83 12.87
N LEU A 45 12.74 9.78 13.35
CA LEU A 45 12.33 8.66 12.53
C LEU A 45 11.31 9.09 11.47
N LEU A 46 10.35 9.95 11.84
CA LEU A 46 9.36 10.51 10.92
C LEU A 46 10.03 11.34 9.82
N VAL A 47 10.97 12.23 10.19
CA VAL A 47 11.71 13.03 9.21
C VAL A 47 12.53 12.14 8.27
N SER A 48 13.19 11.11 8.81
CA SER A 48 13.98 10.16 8.00
C SER A 48 13.12 9.40 6.98
N THR A 49 11.90 8.98 7.36
CA THR A 49 11.00 8.28 6.44
C THR A 49 10.43 9.20 5.35
N LEU A 50 10.14 10.46 5.66
CA LEU A 50 9.77 11.46 4.67
C LEU A 50 10.92 11.74 3.70
N ALA A 51 12.15 11.90 4.21
CA ALA A 51 13.33 12.07 3.35
C ALA A 51 13.54 10.87 2.42
N ALA A 52 13.34 9.64 2.93
CA ALA A 52 13.39 8.43 2.10
C ALA A 52 12.32 8.43 1.00
N GLN A 53 11.10 8.89 1.29
CA GLN A 53 10.02 8.99 0.30
C GLN A 53 10.39 9.97 -0.82
N TYR A 54 10.89 11.17 -0.48
CA TYR A 54 11.36 12.14 -1.48
C TYR A 54 12.54 11.62 -2.29
N PHE A 55 13.46 10.90 -1.66
CA PHE A 55 14.60 10.30 -2.36
C PHE A 55 14.13 9.24 -3.37
N VAL A 56 13.22 8.36 -2.98
CA VAL A 56 12.66 7.33 -3.88
C VAL A 56 11.91 7.97 -5.03
N TRP A 57 11.09 8.99 -4.76
CA TRP A 57 10.37 9.74 -5.79
C TRP A 57 11.34 10.40 -6.78
N TRP A 58 12.37 11.12 -6.29
CA TRP A 58 13.39 11.72 -7.11
C TRP A 58 14.16 10.70 -7.95
N PHE A 59 14.52 9.57 -7.33
CA PHE A 59 15.25 8.49 -8.00
C PHE A 59 14.46 7.94 -9.19
N PHE A 60 13.19 7.61 -9.01
CA PHE A 60 12.36 7.10 -10.10
C PHE A 60 12.09 8.15 -11.18
N ASN A 61 11.95 9.42 -10.81
CA ASN A 61 11.71 10.50 -11.77
C ASN A 61 13.00 10.91 -12.55
N SER A 62 14.18 10.72 -11.95
CA SER A 62 15.45 11.11 -12.56
C SER A 62 15.96 10.14 -13.63
N TYR A 63 15.57 8.88 -13.55
CA TYR A 63 16.04 7.85 -14.47
C TYR A 63 14.95 7.50 -15.51
N ALA A 64 15.11 8.00 -16.74
CA ALA A 64 14.18 7.77 -17.86
C ALA A 64 13.92 6.28 -18.18
N TRP A 65 14.84 5.39 -17.79
CA TRP A 65 14.69 3.96 -17.97
C TRP A 65 13.50 3.36 -17.17
N PHE A 66 13.23 3.89 -15.97
CA PHE A 66 12.08 3.46 -15.17
C PHE A 66 10.74 3.96 -15.73
N LEU A 67 10.78 5.07 -16.46
CA LEU A 67 9.61 5.68 -17.13
C LEU A 67 9.41 5.16 -18.55
N ASN A 68 10.13 4.10 -18.95
CA ASN A 68 10.08 3.53 -20.30
C ASN A 68 10.33 4.58 -21.41
N TYR A 69 11.16 5.60 -21.13
CA TYR A 69 11.47 6.74 -22.03
C TYR A 69 10.23 7.58 -22.43
N GLU A 70 9.10 7.41 -21.75
CA GLU A 70 7.92 8.26 -21.94
C GLU A 70 8.14 9.63 -21.30
N SER A 71 8.07 10.69 -22.10
CA SER A 71 8.26 12.07 -21.62
C SER A 71 7.10 12.57 -20.75
N SER A 72 5.96 11.88 -20.73
CA SER A 72 4.80 12.20 -19.90
C SER A 72 4.91 11.68 -18.46
N GLY A 73 5.90 10.84 -18.14
CA GLY A 73 6.03 10.21 -16.83
C GLY A 73 4.95 9.18 -16.51
N VAL A 74 4.03 8.92 -17.43
CA VAL A 74 2.90 8.00 -17.26
C VAL A 74 3.14 6.74 -18.06
N VAL A 75 3.20 5.60 -17.40
CA VAL A 75 3.32 4.29 -18.05
C VAL A 75 1.95 3.63 -18.12
N ALA A 76 1.42 3.45 -19.35
CA ALA A 76 0.16 2.78 -19.54
C ALA A 76 0.26 1.28 -19.24
N ILE A 77 -0.65 0.77 -18.43
CA ILE A 77 -0.77 -0.65 -18.14
C ILE A 77 -1.70 -1.27 -19.17
N ALA A 78 -1.19 -2.26 -19.95
CA ALA A 78 -1.99 -2.90 -20.98
C ALA A 78 -3.24 -3.59 -20.37
N PRO A 79 -4.46 -3.31 -20.90
CA PRO A 79 -5.71 -3.77 -20.32
C PRO A 79 -5.98 -5.29 -20.45
N LYS A 80 -5.10 -6.05 -21.12
CA LYS A 80 -5.30 -7.47 -21.42
C LYS A 80 -5.11 -8.45 -20.23
N PHE A 81 -4.92 -7.95 -19.02
CA PHE A 81 -4.66 -8.77 -17.83
C PHE A 81 -5.83 -9.65 -17.37
N TYR A 82 -7.03 -9.39 -17.86
CA TYR A 82 -8.26 -9.96 -17.31
C TYR A 82 -8.73 -11.26 -17.95
N ASP A 83 -8.28 -11.54 -19.18
CA ASP A 83 -8.77 -12.71 -19.94
C ASP A 83 -8.10 -14.04 -19.54
N TYR A 84 -6.97 -13.98 -18.82
CA TYR A 84 -6.12 -15.18 -18.67
C TYR A 84 -6.50 -16.12 -17.51
N TRP A 85 -7.35 -15.68 -16.59
CA TRP A 85 -7.67 -16.48 -15.40
C TRP A 85 -8.84 -17.43 -15.57
N GLY A 86 -9.63 -17.32 -16.62
CA GLY A 86 -10.85 -18.11 -16.79
C GLY A 86 -11.89 -17.93 -15.67
N LEU A 87 -11.60 -17.03 -14.70
CA LEU A 87 -12.49 -16.74 -13.59
C LEU A 87 -13.78 -16.06 -14.06
N GLY A 88 -13.73 -15.31 -15.16
CA GLY A 88 -14.90 -14.71 -15.78
C GLY A 88 -15.92 -15.78 -16.21
N ASN A 89 -15.43 -16.86 -16.80
CA ASN A 89 -16.28 -17.99 -17.21
C ASN A 89 -16.75 -18.84 -15.99
N LEU A 90 -15.97 -18.86 -14.89
CA LEU A 90 -16.30 -19.65 -13.70
C LEU A 90 -17.32 -18.96 -12.79
N LEU A 91 -17.35 -17.62 -12.77
CA LEU A 91 -18.25 -16.81 -11.96
C LEU A 91 -19.37 -16.16 -12.78
N GLY A 92 -19.39 -16.33 -14.12
CA GLY A 92 -20.38 -15.71 -15.00
C GLY A 92 -20.35 -14.16 -15.00
N VAL A 93 -19.23 -13.57 -14.58
CA VAL A 93 -19.04 -12.13 -14.49
C VAL A 93 -17.98 -11.71 -15.48
N ASP A 94 -18.33 -10.78 -16.38
CA ASP A 94 -17.36 -10.18 -17.31
C ASP A 94 -16.25 -9.48 -16.52
N MET A 95 -15.05 -10.06 -16.51
CA MET A 95 -13.88 -9.54 -15.78
C MET A 95 -13.37 -8.20 -16.32
N GLN A 96 -13.88 -7.73 -17.44
CA GLN A 96 -13.59 -6.39 -17.97
C GLN A 96 -14.43 -5.29 -17.30
N GLY A 97 -15.49 -5.65 -16.58
CA GLY A 97 -16.37 -4.71 -15.89
C GLY A 97 -15.77 -4.13 -14.60
N TYR A 98 -16.13 -2.89 -14.26
CA TYR A 98 -15.79 -2.25 -12.98
C TYR A 98 -16.16 -3.12 -11.76
N PRO A 99 -17.30 -3.84 -11.72
CA PRO A 99 -17.67 -4.64 -10.55
C PRO A 99 -16.72 -5.81 -10.29
N ALA A 100 -16.17 -6.44 -11.33
CA ALA A 100 -15.24 -7.55 -11.15
C ALA A 100 -13.88 -7.09 -10.59
N ARG A 101 -13.39 -5.94 -11.03
CA ARG A 101 -12.18 -5.32 -10.50
C ARG A 101 -12.34 -4.98 -9.01
N TYR A 102 -13.49 -4.44 -8.65
CA TYR A 102 -13.83 -4.12 -7.27
C TYR A 102 -13.86 -5.39 -6.39
N LEU A 103 -14.54 -6.45 -6.83
CA LEU A 103 -14.61 -7.72 -6.10
C LEU A 103 -13.22 -8.33 -5.90
N LEU A 104 -12.36 -8.30 -6.91
CA LEU A 104 -10.99 -8.81 -6.81
C LEU A 104 -10.17 -8.00 -5.80
N ALA A 105 -10.23 -6.66 -5.86
CA ALA A 105 -9.57 -5.80 -4.89
C ALA A 105 -10.05 -6.09 -3.46
N LEU A 106 -11.37 -6.26 -3.28
CA LEU A 106 -11.98 -6.54 -2.00
C LEU A 106 -11.53 -7.89 -1.43
N VAL A 107 -11.49 -8.93 -2.26
CA VAL A 107 -11.01 -10.28 -1.85
C VAL A 107 -9.55 -10.21 -1.41
N VAL A 108 -8.68 -9.52 -2.15
CA VAL A 108 -7.26 -9.36 -1.77
C VAL A 108 -7.13 -8.56 -0.48
N CYS A 109 -7.89 -7.47 -0.31
CA CYS A 109 -7.90 -6.68 0.92
C CYS A 109 -8.35 -7.49 2.14
N ILE A 110 -9.41 -8.29 2.01
CA ILE A 110 -9.86 -9.19 3.08
C ILE A 110 -8.79 -10.23 3.40
N GLY A 111 -8.18 -10.85 2.38
CA GLY A 111 -7.11 -11.83 2.54
C GLY A 111 -5.90 -11.24 3.29
N LEU A 112 -5.44 -10.05 2.90
CA LEU A 112 -4.35 -9.35 3.58
C LEU A 112 -4.72 -8.96 5.02
N SER A 113 -5.93 -8.51 5.26
CA SER A 113 -6.43 -8.20 6.62
C SER A 113 -6.47 -9.43 7.51
N TYR A 114 -6.88 -10.58 6.98
CA TYR A 114 -6.86 -11.85 7.69
C TYR A 114 -5.42 -12.30 8.00
N PHE A 115 -4.51 -12.14 7.05
CA PHE A 115 -3.10 -12.42 7.26
C PHE A 115 -2.48 -11.51 8.33
N ALA A 116 -2.80 -10.21 8.31
CA ALA A 116 -2.38 -9.26 9.35
C ALA A 116 -2.88 -9.66 10.75
N LYS A 117 -4.16 -10.08 10.86
CA LYS A 117 -4.75 -10.56 12.11
C LYS A 117 -4.04 -11.80 12.65
N ASN A 118 -3.71 -12.75 11.78
CA ASN A 118 -2.96 -13.94 12.15
C ASN A 118 -1.52 -13.60 12.57
N LEU A 119 -0.89 -12.67 11.88
CA LEU A 119 0.45 -12.18 12.22
C LEU A 119 0.48 -11.57 13.63
N LEU A 120 -0.50 -10.72 13.98
CA LEU A 120 -0.59 -10.14 15.33
C LEU A 120 -0.78 -11.19 16.43
N ARG A 121 -1.42 -12.31 16.15
CA ARG A 121 -1.60 -13.41 17.11
C ARG A 121 -0.38 -14.33 17.22
N SER A 122 0.55 -14.25 16.28
CA SER A 122 1.77 -15.06 16.26
C SER A 122 2.81 -14.59 17.30
N ASN A 123 3.85 -15.39 17.53
CA ASN A 123 4.99 -14.99 18.39
C ASN A 123 5.66 -13.73 17.88
N THR A 124 5.74 -13.57 16.57
CA THR A 124 6.31 -12.37 15.92
C THR A 124 5.50 -11.12 16.26
N GLY A 125 4.18 -11.20 16.22
CA GLY A 125 3.29 -10.11 16.59
C GLY A 125 3.44 -9.71 18.05
N ARG A 126 3.55 -10.67 18.96
CA ARG A 126 3.82 -10.43 20.38
C ARG A 126 5.16 -9.72 20.61
N ASN A 127 6.20 -10.12 19.88
CA ASN A 127 7.50 -9.45 19.93
C ASN A 127 7.40 -8.00 19.45
N PHE A 128 6.61 -7.71 18.40
CA PHE A 128 6.40 -6.34 17.93
C PHE A 128 5.70 -5.48 18.99
N MET A 129 4.68 -6.00 19.67
CA MET A 129 3.99 -5.29 20.75
C MET A 129 4.96 -4.99 21.91
N SER A 130 5.76 -5.97 22.33
CA SER A 130 6.75 -5.79 23.40
C SER A 130 7.80 -4.71 23.06
N VAL A 131 8.30 -4.70 21.81
CA VAL A 131 9.26 -3.70 21.35
C VAL A 131 8.60 -2.32 21.21
N ARG A 132 7.34 -2.25 20.81
CA ARG A 132 6.59 -0.99 20.71
C ARG A 132 6.41 -0.32 22.07
N ASP A 133 6.05 -1.12 23.07
CA ASP A 133 5.70 -0.58 24.37
C ASP A 133 6.96 -0.18 25.17
N ARG A 134 7.99 -1.03 25.21
CA ARG A 134 9.27 -0.74 25.91
C ARG A 134 10.46 -1.45 25.26
N ASP A 135 11.24 -0.73 24.46
CA ASP A 135 12.45 -1.23 23.77
C ASP A 135 13.46 -1.88 24.74
N ILE A 136 13.69 -1.21 25.91
CA ILE A 136 14.69 -1.66 26.90
C ILE A 136 14.24 -2.95 27.57
N ALA A 137 12.99 -3.03 28.01
CA ALA A 137 12.46 -4.23 28.65
C ALA A 137 12.46 -5.44 27.70
N ALA A 138 12.12 -5.22 26.43
CA ALA A 138 12.15 -6.26 25.40
C ALA A 138 13.57 -6.82 25.19
N SER A 139 14.59 -5.95 25.23
CA SER A 139 16.00 -6.37 25.10
C SER A 139 16.48 -7.22 26.27
N VAL A 140 16.05 -6.91 27.49
CA VAL A 140 16.36 -7.69 28.70
C VAL A 140 15.71 -9.08 28.65
N MET A 141 14.53 -9.21 28.04
CA MET A 141 13.86 -10.51 27.83
C MET A 141 14.47 -11.31 26.67
N GLY A 142 15.58 -10.88 26.06
CA GLY A 142 16.29 -11.59 25.01
C GLY A 142 15.72 -11.37 23.58
N ILE A 143 14.78 -10.42 23.42
CA ILE A 143 14.24 -10.07 22.10
C ILE A 143 15.26 -9.18 21.36
N SER A 144 15.68 -9.58 20.17
CA SER A 144 16.56 -8.76 19.34
C SER A 144 15.77 -7.60 18.70
N VAL A 145 15.78 -6.43 19.38
CA VAL A 145 15.06 -5.21 18.97
C VAL A 145 15.36 -4.79 17.53
N PRO A 146 16.63 -4.77 17.03
CA PRO A 146 16.88 -4.36 15.64
C PRO A 146 16.29 -5.31 14.63
N ARG A 147 16.33 -6.63 14.86
CA ARG A 147 15.71 -7.61 13.95
C ARG A 147 14.19 -7.48 13.92
N ALA A 148 13.57 -7.28 15.08
CA ALA A 148 12.12 -7.06 15.17
C ALA A 148 11.70 -5.78 14.41
N LYS A 149 12.44 -4.69 14.56
CA LYS A 149 12.17 -3.44 13.82
C LYS A 149 12.33 -3.64 12.30
N LEU A 150 13.41 -4.26 11.83
CA LEU A 150 13.59 -4.53 10.39
C LEU A 150 12.49 -5.39 9.80
N LEU A 151 12.08 -6.42 10.52
CA LEU A 151 11.03 -7.32 10.07
C LEU A 151 9.67 -6.58 10.02
N ALA A 152 9.41 -5.68 10.97
CA ALA A 152 8.23 -4.82 10.95
C ALA A 152 8.24 -3.88 9.73
N PHE A 153 9.38 -3.26 9.41
CA PHE A 153 9.55 -2.44 8.21
C PHE A 153 9.31 -3.25 6.94
N PHE A 154 9.91 -4.44 6.84
CA PHE A 154 9.71 -5.32 5.69
C PHE A 154 8.23 -5.63 5.46
N ILE A 155 7.53 -6.07 6.50
CA ILE A 155 6.12 -6.43 6.43
C ILE A 155 5.27 -5.21 6.06
N SER A 156 5.50 -4.06 6.70
CA SER A 156 4.77 -2.83 6.40
C SER A 156 4.94 -2.40 4.93
N CYS A 157 6.19 -2.36 4.44
CA CYS A 157 6.46 -2.01 3.05
C CYS A 157 5.93 -3.06 2.06
N PHE A 158 5.91 -4.34 2.44
CA PHE A 158 5.27 -5.39 1.64
C PHE A 158 3.78 -5.11 1.45
N TYR A 159 3.06 -4.79 2.52
CA TYR A 159 1.63 -4.41 2.42
C TYR A 159 1.42 -3.17 1.56
N CYS A 160 2.26 -2.15 1.75
CA CYS A 160 2.20 -0.93 0.93
C CYS A 160 2.47 -1.22 -0.55
N GLY A 161 3.44 -2.11 -0.86
CA GLY A 161 3.75 -2.51 -2.23
C GLY A 161 2.60 -3.25 -2.91
N VAL A 162 1.95 -4.18 -2.20
CA VAL A 162 0.77 -4.88 -2.71
C VAL A 162 -0.41 -3.91 -2.89
N ALA A 163 -0.65 -3.03 -1.92
CA ALA A 163 -1.72 -2.03 -2.02
C ALA A 163 -1.50 -1.05 -3.19
N GLY A 164 -0.26 -0.58 -3.37
CA GLY A 164 0.12 0.25 -4.50
C GLY A 164 -0.05 -0.47 -5.85
N GLY A 165 0.30 -1.75 -5.91
CA GLY A 165 0.04 -2.59 -7.09
C GLY A 165 -1.44 -2.71 -7.41
N ILE A 166 -2.29 -3.01 -6.42
CA ILE A 166 -3.75 -3.06 -6.60
C ILE A 166 -4.29 -1.73 -7.09
N TYR A 167 -3.85 -0.63 -6.50
CA TYR A 167 -4.30 0.70 -6.86
C TYR A 167 -3.94 1.06 -8.32
N SER A 168 -2.70 0.78 -8.75
CA SER A 168 -2.26 1.04 -10.12
C SER A 168 -2.95 0.14 -11.14
N PHE A 169 -3.05 -1.18 -10.87
CA PHE A 169 -3.56 -2.13 -11.85
C PHE A 169 -5.09 -2.15 -11.95
N LEU A 170 -5.80 -2.06 -10.82
CA LEU A 170 -7.24 -2.25 -10.79
C LEU A 170 -8.03 -0.95 -10.88
N TYR A 171 -7.50 0.13 -10.30
CA TYR A 171 -8.23 1.40 -10.21
C TYR A 171 -7.84 2.39 -11.31
N ILE A 172 -6.55 2.69 -11.45
CA ILE A 172 -6.10 3.76 -12.36
C ILE A 172 -5.86 3.23 -13.78
N GLY A 173 -5.29 2.04 -13.92
CA GLY A 173 -4.87 1.49 -15.21
C GLY A 173 -3.58 2.09 -15.78
N ASN A 174 -3.01 3.08 -15.10
CA ASN A 174 -1.75 3.74 -15.45
C ASN A 174 -0.84 3.84 -14.22
N VAL A 175 0.46 3.94 -14.42
CA VAL A 175 1.42 4.27 -13.37
C VAL A 175 1.88 5.70 -13.59
N ASP A 176 1.48 6.58 -12.68
CA ASP A 176 1.93 7.97 -12.62
C ASP A 176 2.59 8.21 -11.27
N LEU A 177 3.78 8.80 -11.29
CA LEU A 177 4.53 9.11 -10.08
C LEU A 177 3.84 10.19 -9.21
N MET A 178 3.07 11.09 -9.83
CA MET A 178 2.33 12.13 -9.11
C MET A 178 1.26 11.56 -8.16
N ILE A 179 0.75 10.37 -8.44
CA ILE A 179 -0.29 9.73 -7.62
C ILE A 179 0.26 9.29 -6.26
N TYR A 180 1.58 9.04 -6.18
CA TYR A 180 2.27 8.58 -4.97
C TYR A 180 2.99 9.71 -4.23
N GLU A 181 2.50 10.94 -4.34
CA GLU A 181 3.02 12.09 -3.62
C GLU A 181 2.79 11.99 -2.10
N VAL A 182 3.48 12.86 -1.38
CA VAL A 182 3.45 12.94 0.09
C VAL A 182 2.06 13.19 0.63
N ASP A 183 1.20 13.91 -0.10
CA ASP A 183 -0.19 14.18 0.28
C ASP A 183 -1.00 12.90 0.48
N ARG A 184 -0.76 11.88 -0.33
CA ARG A 184 -1.40 10.56 -0.14
C ARG A 184 -0.96 9.89 1.15
N SER A 185 0.32 10.03 1.51
CA SER A 185 0.83 9.49 2.78
C SER A 185 0.18 10.17 3.98
N PHE A 186 -0.01 11.49 3.93
CA PHE A 186 -0.73 12.21 4.97
C PHE A 186 -2.21 11.82 5.04
N THR A 187 -2.88 11.67 3.89
CA THR A 187 -4.27 11.21 3.85
C THR A 187 -4.42 9.84 4.53
N ILE A 188 -3.53 8.89 4.22
CA ILE A 188 -3.52 7.55 4.86
C ILE A 188 -3.24 7.66 6.37
N LEU A 189 -2.33 8.55 6.75
CA LEU A 189 -2.03 8.80 8.17
C LEU A 189 -3.27 9.32 8.91
N PHE A 190 -4.01 10.27 8.34
CA PHE A 190 -5.27 10.76 8.92
C PHE A 190 -6.32 9.66 9.04
N MET A 191 -6.46 8.79 8.03
CA MET A 191 -7.36 7.62 8.10
C MET A 191 -7.03 6.73 9.30
N LEU A 192 -5.73 6.47 9.52
CA LEU A 192 -5.27 5.64 10.63
C LEU A 192 -5.48 6.31 11.99
N ILE A 193 -5.27 7.62 12.09
CA ILE A 193 -5.46 8.36 13.34
C ILE A 193 -6.95 8.39 13.71
N ILE A 194 -7.83 8.71 12.77
CA ILE A 194 -9.28 8.77 12.98
C ILE A 194 -9.84 7.37 13.30
N GLY A 195 -9.36 6.34 12.59
CA GLY A 195 -9.79 4.97 12.81
C GLY A 195 -9.25 4.32 14.08
N GLY A 196 -8.22 4.93 14.69
CA GLY A 196 -7.56 4.43 15.90
C GLY A 196 -6.32 3.58 15.62
N LEU A 197 -5.17 4.11 16.05
CA LEU A 197 -3.87 3.45 15.94
C LEU A 197 -3.85 2.14 16.74
N GLY A 198 -3.64 1.03 16.06
CA GLY A 198 -3.46 -0.28 16.70
C GLY A 198 -4.62 -1.26 16.54
N SER A 199 -5.70 -0.89 15.87
CA SER A 199 -6.79 -1.82 15.54
C SER A 199 -6.99 -1.96 14.02
N ILE A 200 -7.03 -3.21 13.51
CA ILE A 200 -7.27 -3.47 12.08
C ILE A 200 -8.69 -3.05 11.69
N SER A 201 -9.67 -3.28 12.55
CA SER A 201 -11.05 -2.84 12.31
C SER A 201 -11.17 -1.32 12.30
N GLY A 202 -10.40 -0.63 13.14
CA GLY A 202 -10.35 0.82 13.16
C GLY A 202 -9.83 1.41 11.86
N SER A 203 -8.76 0.84 11.29
CA SER A 203 -8.24 1.33 9.99
C SER A 203 -9.25 1.20 8.85
N TRP A 204 -10.09 0.16 8.83
CA TRP A 204 -11.19 0.04 7.87
C TRP A 204 -12.24 1.15 8.06
N LEU A 205 -12.65 1.39 9.31
CA LEU A 205 -13.63 2.43 9.63
C LEU A 205 -13.08 3.82 9.31
N GLY A 206 -11.80 4.08 9.62
CA GLY A 206 -11.15 5.35 9.29
C GLY A 206 -11.05 5.61 7.80
N ALA A 207 -10.76 4.57 7.00
CA ALA A 207 -10.72 4.69 5.55
C ALA A 207 -12.11 5.01 4.97
N ILE A 208 -13.14 4.29 5.41
CA ILE A 208 -14.54 4.56 4.99
C ILE A 208 -14.92 5.98 5.39
N PHE A 209 -14.64 6.40 6.63
CA PHE A 209 -15.01 7.73 7.11
C PHE A 209 -14.38 8.85 6.28
N VAL A 210 -13.07 8.77 6.02
CA VAL A 210 -12.36 9.84 5.29
C VAL A 210 -12.79 9.94 3.82
N TYR A 211 -13.15 8.83 3.17
CA TYR A 211 -13.63 8.85 1.80
C TYR A 211 -15.10 9.23 1.68
N GLU A 212 -15.96 8.75 2.57
CA GLU A 212 -17.40 9.00 2.50
C GLU A 212 -17.79 10.38 3.05
N PHE A 213 -17.06 10.88 4.05
CA PHE A 213 -17.40 12.15 4.71
C PHE A 213 -17.50 13.35 3.74
N PRO A 214 -16.55 13.60 2.81
CA PRO A 214 -16.66 14.67 1.84
C PRO A 214 -17.88 14.51 0.93
N ILE A 215 -18.21 13.28 0.53
CA ILE A 215 -19.32 12.96 -0.36
C ILE A 215 -20.66 13.27 0.34
N VAL A 216 -20.80 12.81 1.57
CA VAL A 216 -21.99 13.08 2.38
C VAL A 216 -22.12 14.58 2.65
N PHE A 217 -21.03 15.27 2.93
CA PHE A 217 -21.03 16.70 3.21
C PHE A 217 -21.44 17.54 1.99
N THR A 218 -20.95 17.21 0.80
CA THR A 218 -21.39 17.87 -0.44
C THR A 218 -22.85 17.59 -0.73
N TRP A 219 -23.32 16.36 -0.56
CA TRP A 219 -24.71 15.99 -0.78
C TRP A 219 -25.66 16.73 0.18
N VAL A 220 -25.31 16.82 1.45
CA VAL A 220 -26.08 17.60 2.45
C VAL A 220 -26.06 19.09 2.14
N GLY A 221 -24.90 19.62 1.71
CA GLY A 221 -24.77 21.01 1.27
C GLY A 221 -25.69 21.32 0.10
N ASP A 222 -25.66 20.50 -0.94
CA ASP A 222 -26.53 20.69 -2.12
C ASP A 222 -28.01 20.58 -1.76
N PHE A 223 -28.38 19.66 -0.86
CA PHE A 223 -29.75 19.53 -0.39
C PHE A 223 -30.23 20.77 0.37
N ILE A 224 -29.38 21.37 1.22
CA ILE A 224 -29.70 22.57 1.97
C ILE A 224 -29.81 23.79 1.03
N PHE A 225 -28.85 23.93 0.08
CA PHE A 225 -28.84 25.05 -0.84
C PHE A 225 -29.94 24.97 -1.90
N GLN A 226 -30.31 23.79 -2.40
CA GLN A 226 -31.42 23.62 -3.33
C GLN A 226 -32.78 23.74 -2.66
N GLY A 227 -32.91 23.53 -1.36
CA GLY A 227 -34.13 23.77 -0.58
C GLY A 227 -34.31 25.21 -0.11
N ALA A 228 -33.29 26.07 -0.30
CA ALA A 228 -33.31 27.46 0.13
C ALA A 228 -33.65 28.47 -1.01
N PHE A 229 -33.84 28.01 -2.24
CA PHE A 229 -34.29 28.76 -3.40
C PHE A 229 -35.50 28.06 -4.03
#